data_e0bd90f6b14324fed0e6c1a816caae5b
#
_entry.id   e0bd90f6b14324fed0e6c1a816caae5b
#
_cell.length_a   1.000
_cell.length_b   1.000
_cell.length_c   1.000
_cell.angle_alpha   90.00
_cell.angle_beta   90.00
_cell.angle_gamma   90.00
#
_symmetry.space_group_name_H-M   'P 1'
#
loop_
_entity.id
_entity.type
_entity.pdbx_description
1 polymer ?
#
loop_
_entity_poly.entity_id
_entity_poly.type
_entity_poly.pdbx_seq_one_letter_code
_entity_poly.pdbx_strand_id
1 'polypeptide(L)'
;LRPSVIDIDSGRVVVNDFRFEHGPQHIHIDGKLTENEHDAVRVDLNDIRLESIFDIIQFHPVDFRGFASGKAVVTQAMKSPALDADLRIRDFTFNHGYMGDMKIRGLWNAEEGDIHLDADIRDASRHARTTVQGWVSPPKAGLALHITADSTNLEFLNMYTASVFRHLSGRVTGDIRLHGPFANLNLEGKASGNARVDVGVLNAAYDLQLDSVSLLPGSIEFRQARMTDKDGHTGQVEGTLAHDHLRNLRYRFTFDTDNMLLYNASESEDALIYGSIYGTGITTLQGDDSSLN
;
A
#
# COMPACT_ATOMS: atom_id res chain seq x y z
N LEU A 1 14.38 30.51 -28.35
CA LEU A 1 14.50 29.63 -27.18
C LEU A 1 15.21 30.41 -26.09
N ARG A 2 14.55 30.73 -24.98
CA ARG A 2 15.23 31.24 -23.80
C ARG A 2 15.92 30.04 -23.14
N PRO A 3 17.20 30.14 -22.73
CA PRO A 3 17.85 29.01 -22.07
C PRO A 3 17.17 28.74 -20.72
N SER A 4 16.81 27.51 -20.46
CA SER A 4 16.40 27.06 -19.12
C SER A 4 17.62 27.18 -18.21
N VAL A 5 17.49 27.87 -17.10
CA VAL A 5 18.57 28.05 -16.13
C VAL A 5 18.11 27.52 -14.78
N ILE A 6 18.88 26.60 -14.24
CA ILE A 6 18.75 26.17 -12.82
C ILE A 6 19.99 26.76 -12.11
N ASP A 7 19.75 27.67 -11.21
CA ASP A 7 20.79 28.32 -10.38
C ASP A 7 20.57 27.86 -8.93
N ILE A 8 21.55 27.14 -8.38
CA ILE A 8 21.54 26.63 -7.01
C ILE A 8 22.74 27.23 -6.27
N ASP A 9 22.45 28.08 -5.32
CA ASP A 9 23.44 28.64 -4.41
C ASP A 9 23.01 28.38 -2.95
N SER A 10 23.93 28.54 -1.99
CA SER A 10 23.64 28.33 -0.56
C SER A 10 22.48 29.24 -0.10
N GLY A 11 21.31 28.61 0.11
CA GLY A 11 20.08 29.27 0.53
C GLY A 11 19.20 29.86 -0.59
N ARG A 12 19.48 29.49 -1.87
CA ARG A 12 18.68 29.96 -3.00
C ARG A 12 18.62 28.90 -4.11
N VAL A 13 17.42 28.64 -4.60
CA VAL A 13 17.19 27.89 -5.83
C VAL A 13 16.35 28.76 -6.78
N VAL A 14 16.82 28.98 -8.00
CA VAL A 14 16.07 29.67 -9.03
C VAL A 14 15.96 28.79 -10.25
N VAL A 15 14.75 28.57 -10.68
CA VAL A 15 14.43 27.78 -11.88
C VAL A 15 13.69 28.72 -12.84
N ASN A 16 14.31 29.04 -13.96
CA ASN A 16 13.72 29.89 -14.96
C ASN A 16 13.26 29.05 -16.14
N ASP A 17 11.94 28.85 -16.27
CA ASP A 17 11.27 28.24 -17.42
C ASP A 17 11.93 26.90 -17.83
N PHE A 18 12.21 26.02 -16.85
CA PHE A 18 12.73 24.68 -17.13
C PHE A 18 11.63 23.83 -17.73
N ARG A 19 11.86 23.31 -18.93
CA ARG A 19 10.94 22.44 -19.65
C ARG A 19 11.65 21.18 -20.11
N PHE A 20 11.05 20.06 -19.80
CA PHE A 20 11.42 18.76 -20.34
C PHE A 20 10.20 18.16 -21.02
N GLU A 21 10.36 17.78 -22.29
CA GLU A 21 9.28 17.23 -23.12
C GLU A 21 9.77 15.95 -23.82
N HIS A 22 8.97 14.89 -23.74
CA HIS A 22 9.22 13.66 -24.48
C HIS A 22 7.88 12.99 -24.85
N GLY A 23 7.43 13.17 -26.08
CA GLY A 23 6.11 12.71 -26.54
C GLY A 23 4.99 13.43 -25.76
N PRO A 24 4.06 12.70 -25.13
CA PRO A 24 3.00 13.28 -24.31
C PRO A 24 3.48 13.76 -22.94
N GLN A 25 4.69 13.34 -22.54
CA GLN A 25 5.24 13.67 -21.22
C GLN A 25 5.85 15.04 -21.23
N HIS A 26 5.49 15.85 -20.23
CA HIS A 26 6.18 17.10 -19.98
C HIS A 26 6.31 17.42 -18.50
N ILE A 27 7.40 18.07 -18.16
CA ILE A 27 7.64 18.71 -16.88
C ILE A 27 7.95 20.16 -17.16
N HIS A 28 7.21 21.08 -16.54
CA HIS A 28 7.50 22.49 -16.54
C HIS A 28 7.72 22.95 -15.10
N ILE A 29 8.87 23.55 -14.83
CA ILE A 29 9.24 24.05 -13.51
C ILE A 29 9.66 25.51 -13.67
N ASP A 30 9.05 26.37 -12.88
CA ASP A 30 9.36 27.80 -12.86
C ASP A 30 9.23 28.40 -11.47
N GLY A 31 10.10 29.35 -11.14
CA GLY A 31 10.04 30.07 -9.89
C GLY A 31 11.35 30.11 -9.14
N LYS A 32 11.27 30.51 -7.88
CA LYS A 32 12.43 30.59 -6.99
C LYS A 32 12.06 30.16 -5.57
N LEU A 33 13.03 29.64 -4.86
CA LEU A 33 12.99 29.34 -3.44
C LEU A 33 14.16 30.09 -2.77
N THR A 34 13.84 30.97 -1.85
CA THR A 34 14.80 31.70 -1.04
C THR A 34 14.35 31.64 0.43
N GLU A 35 14.97 32.44 1.28
CA GLU A 35 14.49 32.65 2.66
C GLU A 35 13.17 33.41 2.74
N ASN A 36 12.70 33.97 1.62
CA ASN A 36 11.43 34.69 1.56
C ASN A 36 10.27 33.72 1.48
N GLU A 37 9.37 33.79 2.41
CA GLU A 37 8.18 32.92 2.53
C GLU A 37 7.18 33.01 1.38
N HIS A 38 7.26 34.13 0.61
CA HIS A 38 6.41 34.33 -0.58
C HIS A 38 7.01 33.78 -1.87
N ASP A 39 8.24 33.32 -1.84
CA ASP A 39 8.85 32.68 -2.99
C ASP A 39 8.37 31.28 -3.18
N ALA A 40 8.08 30.91 -4.41
CA ALA A 40 7.52 29.60 -4.75
C ALA A 40 8.13 29.05 -6.03
N VAL A 41 8.32 27.75 -6.07
CA VAL A 41 8.54 26.98 -7.31
C VAL A 41 7.26 26.28 -7.69
N ARG A 42 6.82 26.46 -8.92
CA ARG A 42 5.65 25.83 -9.52
C ARG A 42 6.10 24.71 -10.42
N VAL A 43 5.44 23.58 -10.30
CA VAL A 43 5.68 22.38 -11.09
C VAL A 43 4.38 22.03 -11.80
N ASP A 44 4.44 21.88 -13.11
CA ASP A 44 3.34 21.35 -13.94
C ASP A 44 3.82 20.04 -14.56
N LEU A 45 3.06 18.97 -14.35
CA LEU A 45 3.39 17.62 -14.77
C LEU A 45 2.32 17.09 -15.73
N ASN A 46 2.74 16.40 -16.75
CA ASN A 46 1.84 15.64 -17.60
C ASN A 46 2.43 14.28 -17.95
N ASP A 47 1.72 13.22 -17.56
CA ASP A 47 2.04 11.82 -17.87
C ASP A 47 3.44 11.38 -17.39
N ILE A 48 3.88 11.89 -16.24
CA ILE A 48 5.18 11.58 -15.65
C ILE A 48 5.09 10.34 -14.78
N ARG A 49 6.02 9.40 -14.97
CA ARG A 49 6.10 8.20 -14.12
C ARG A 49 6.34 8.58 -12.67
N LEU A 50 5.48 8.08 -11.80
CA LEU A 50 5.49 8.38 -10.37
C LEU A 50 6.79 7.91 -9.72
N GLU A 51 7.31 6.75 -10.15
CA GLU A 51 8.59 6.20 -9.68
C GLU A 51 9.74 7.20 -9.89
N SER A 52 9.77 7.86 -11.06
CA SER A 52 10.82 8.85 -11.36
C SER A 52 10.76 10.06 -10.42
N ILE A 53 9.58 10.43 -9.94
CA ILE A 53 9.43 11.51 -8.95
C ILE A 53 10.01 11.06 -7.60
N PHE A 54 9.66 9.84 -7.16
CA PHE A 54 10.15 9.29 -5.89
C PHE A 54 11.64 9.00 -5.91
N ASP A 55 12.21 8.59 -7.05
CA ASP A 55 13.66 8.43 -7.23
C ASP A 55 14.41 9.76 -7.03
N ILE A 56 13.87 10.87 -7.56
CA ILE A 56 14.48 12.20 -7.40
C ILE A 56 14.50 12.63 -5.93
N ILE A 57 13.42 12.38 -5.18
CA ILE A 57 13.33 12.74 -3.76
C ILE A 57 13.87 11.66 -2.82
N GLN A 58 14.41 10.56 -3.37
CA GLN A 58 14.99 9.42 -2.63
C GLN A 58 14.02 8.82 -1.60
N PHE A 59 12.75 8.71 -1.97
CA PHE A 59 11.72 8.12 -1.12
C PHE A 59 11.38 6.70 -1.59
N HIS A 60 11.84 5.68 -0.87
CA HIS A 60 11.66 4.27 -1.24
C HIS A 60 11.06 3.36 -0.13
N PRO A 61 10.38 3.87 0.91
CA PRO A 61 9.79 3.00 1.94
C PRO A 61 8.67 2.10 1.41
N VAL A 62 8.01 2.54 0.32
CA VAL A 62 6.92 1.85 -0.38
C VAL A 62 7.05 2.07 -1.88
N ASP A 63 6.51 1.13 -2.68
CA ASP A 63 6.54 1.22 -4.14
C ASP A 63 5.23 1.81 -4.66
N PHE A 64 5.30 3.07 -5.10
CA PHE A 64 4.21 3.77 -5.77
C PHE A 64 4.51 3.89 -7.26
N ARG A 65 3.60 3.41 -8.12
CA ARG A 65 3.72 3.52 -9.57
C ARG A 65 2.48 4.09 -10.21
N GLY A 66 2.64 4.57 -11.44
CA GLY A 66 1.59 5.15 -12.26
C GLY A 66 2.08 6.38 -13.00
N PHE A 67 1.16 7.07 -13.67
CA PHE A 67 1.44 8.26 -14.47
C PHE A 67 0.77 9.49 -13.88
N ALA A 68 1.59 10.39 -13.35
CA ALA A 68 1.14 11.60 -12.67
C ALA A 68 0.95 12.77 -13.64
N SER A 69 -0.17 13.48 -13.50
CA SER A 69 -0.46 14.74 -14.17
C SER A 69 -1.10 15.69 -13.20
N GLY A 70 -0.77 17.00 -13.29
CA GLY A 70 -1.32 18.02 -12.42
C GLY A 70 -0.29 19.07 -12.03
N LYS A 71 -0.55 19.76 -10.94
CA LYS A 71 0.26 20.88 -10.48
C LYS A 71 0.67 20.72 -9.04
N ALA A 72 1.88 21.21 -8.75
CA ALA A 72 2.37 21.36 -7.40
C ALA A 72 3.05 22.73 -7.22
N VAL A 73 2.98 23.24 -6.01
CA VAL A 73 3.64 24.49 -5.60
C VAL A 73 4.44 24.19 -4.34
N VAL A 74 5.73 24.46 -4.40
CA VAL A 74 6.63 24.32 -3.25
C VAL A 74 7.00 25.73 -2.77
N THR A 75 6.82 25.98 -1.47
CA THR A 75 7.22 27.23 -0.81
C THR A 75 8.13 26.90 0.38
N GLN A 76 8.82 27.92 0.91
CA GLN A 76 9.62 27.83 2.15
C GLN A 76 10.66 26.69 2.18
N ALA A 77 11.13 26.19 1.03
CA ALA A 77 11.94 24.97 0.96
C ALA A 77 13.24 25.00 1.79
N MET A 78 13.72 26.19 2.18
CA MET A 78 14.96 26.34 2.95
C MET A 78 14.77 26.21 4.47
N LYS A 79 13.54 26.35 4.99
CA LYS A 79 13.25 26.27 6.43
C LYS A 79 12.30 25.14 6.76
N SER A 80 11.15 25.15 6.16
CA SER A 80 10.07 24.16 6.36
C SER A 80 9.34 24.00 5.03
N PRO A 81 9.75 23.06 4.18
CA PRO A 81 9.15 22.89 2.87
C PRO A 81 7.64 22.74 2.97
N ALA A 82 6.91 23.62 2.33
CA ALA A 82 5.47 23.56 2.19
C ALA A 82 5.13 23.13 0.76
N LEU A 83 4.23 22.18 0.63
CA LEU A 83 3.81 21.59 -0.64
C LEU A 83 2.30 21.65 -0.78
N ASP A 84 1.82 22.35 -1.79
CA ASP A 84 0.45 22.29 -2.25
C ASP A 84 0.42 21.55 -3.59
N ALA A 85 -0.33 20.45 -3.68
CA ALA A 85 -0.41 19.64 -4.87
C ALA A 85 -1.85 19.22 -5.18
N ASP A 86 -2.19 19.22 -6.48
CA ASP A 86 -3.43 18.62 -7.01
C ASP A 86 -3.04 17.77 -8.22
N LEU A 87 -3.03 16.46 -8.00
CA LEU A 87 -2.52 15.50 -8.97
C LEU A 87 -3.58 14.44 -9.30
N ARG A 88 -3.52 13.98 -10.55
CA ARG A 88 -4.20 12.77 -11.02
C ARG A 88 -3.15 11.76 -11.40
N ILE A 89 -3.30 10.55 -10.92
CA ILE A 89 -2.38 9.45 -11.21
C ILE A 89 -3.18 8.36 -11.88
N ARG A 90 -2.86 8.08 -13.13
CA ARG A 90 -3.45 7.00 -13.91
C ARG A 90 -2.67 5.71 -13.68
N ASP A 91 -3.38 4.59 -13.71
CA ASP A 91 -2.81 3.25 -13.51
C ASP A 91 -2.02 3.16 -12.20
N PHE A 92 -2.57 3.70 -11.11
CA PHE A 92 -1.91 3.70 -9.82
C PHE A 92 -1.76 2.28 -9.27
N THR A 93 -0.54 1.92 -8.90
CA THR A 93 -0.23 0.70 -8.16
C THR A 93 0.47 1.03 -6.84
N PHE A 94 0.15 0.26 -5.82
CA PHE A 94 0.79 0.30 -4.52
C PHE A 94 1.39 -1.07 -4.21
N ASN A 95 2.71 -1.13 -3.98
CA ASN A 95 3.44 -2.36 -3.71
C ASN A 95 3.08 -3.48 -4.71
N HIS A 96 3.11 -3.17 -6.00
CA HIS A 96 2.75 -4.03 -7.13
C HIS A 96 1.25 -4.41 -7.24
N GLY A 97 0.40 -4.06 -6.27
CA GLY A 97 -1.05 -4.24 -6.36
C GLY A 97 -1.70 -3.11 -7.16
N TYR A 98 -2.43 -3.44 -8.22
CA TYR A 98 -3.18 -2.45 -9.01
C TYR A 98 -4.37 -1.92 -8.20
N MET A 99 -4.45 -0.60 -8.08
CA MET A 99 -5.47 0.09 -7.28
C MET A 99 -6.46 0.89 -8.12
N GLY A 100 -6.12 1.24 -9.37
CA GLY A 100 -6.94 2.03 -10.27
C GLY A 100 -6.39 3.43 -10.54
N ASP A 101 -7.26 4.40 -10.81
CA ASP A 101 -6.89 5.80 -11.01
C ASP A 101 -7.06 6.58 -9.70
N MET A 102 -6.08 7.41 -9.37
CA MET A 102 -6.07 8.20 -8.13
C MET A 102 -6.17 9.70 -8.44
N LYS A 103 -6.99 10.40 -7.65
CA LYS A 103 -6.91 11.86 -7.49
C LYS A 103 -6.40 12.13 -6.10
N ILE A 104 -5.38 12.95 -5.98
CA ILE A 104 -4.80 13.31 -4.69
C ILE A 104 -4.60 14.80 -4.59
N ARG A 105 -5.01 15.37 -3.48
CA ARG A 105 -4.73 16.74 -3.07
C ARG A 105 -3.90 16.72 -1.80
N GLY A 106 -2.81 17.46 -1.80
CA GLY A 106 -1.97 17.71 -0.63
C GLY A 106 -1.93 19.19 -0.34
N LEU A 107 -2.25 19.59 0.90
CA LEU A 107 -2.23 21.00 1.31
C LEU A 107 -1.38 21.14 2.56
N TRP A 108 -0.38 22.02 2.50
CA TRP A 108 0.44 22.36 3.65
C TRP A 108 -0.33 23.20 4.68
N ASN A 109 -0.27 22.76 5.91
CA ASN A 109 -0.76 23.52 7.06
C ASN A 109 0.43 24.08 7.86
N ALA A 110 0.65 25.37 7.77
CA ALA A 110 1.78 26.05 8.42
C ALA A 110 1.67 26.11 9.96
N GLU A 111 0.46 26.05 10.52
CA GLU A 111 0.24 26.09 11.95
C GLU A 111 0.60 24.74 12.59
N GLU A 112 0.22 23.65 11.95
CA GLU A 112 0.46 22.29 12.44
C GLU A 112 1.80 21.73 11.96
N GLY A 113 2.37 22.25 10.90
CA GLY A 113 3.60 21.75 10.28
C GLY A 113 3.41 20.39 9.61
N ASP A 114 2.30 20.22 8.92
CA ASP A 114 1.95 18.97 8.24
C ASP A 114 1.29 19.20 6.88
N ILE A 115 1.22 18.15 6.09
CA ILE A 115 0.55 18.12 4.79
C ILE A 115 -0.76 17.36 4.97
N HIS A 116 -1.88 18.03 4.82
CA HIS A 116 -3.19 17.41 4.75
C HIS A 116 -3.37 16.73 3.39
N LEU A 117 -3.71 15.45 3.43
CA LEU A 117 -3.92 14.61 2.24
C LEU A 117 -5.39 14.26 2.11
N ASP A 118 -5.89 14.34 0.87
CA ASP A 118 -7.18 13.80 0.45
C ASP A 118 -6.96 13.06 -0.88
N ALA A 119 -7.10 11.73 -0.85
CA ALA A 119 -6.96 10.88 -2.02
C ALA A 119 -8.21 10.05 -2.26
N ASP A 120 -8.64 9.98 -3.52
CA ASP A 120 -9.75 9.15 -4.01
C ASP A 120 -9.23 8.26 -5.14
N ILE A 121 -9.16 6.97 -4.88
CA ILE A 121 -8.63 5.94 -5.77
C ILE A 121 -9.81 5.10 -6.27
N ARG A 122 -9.91 4.90 -7.57
CA ARG A 122 -11.03 4.18 -8.19
C ARG A 122 -10.56 3.18 -9.24
N ASP A 123 -10.91 1.94 -9.05
CA ASP A 123 -10.88 0.93 -10.12
C ASP A 123 -12.29 0.77 -10.69
N ALA A 124 -12.56 1.50 -11.78
CA ALA A 124 -13.86 1.49 -12.42
C ALA A 124 -14.25 0.12 -13.00
N SER A 125 -13.25 -0.66 -13.46
CA SER A 125 -13.44 -2.00 -14.05
C SER A 125 -13.97 -3.00 -13.02
N ARG A 126 -13.65 -2.77 -11.76
CA ARG A 126 -13.95 -3.67 -10.65
C ARG A 126 -14.91 -3.06 -9.62
N HIS A 127 -15.40 -1.84 -9.85
CA HIS A 127 -16.27 -1.09 -8.93
C HIS A 127 -15.66 -0.92 -7.54
N ALA A 128 -14.32 -0.77 -7.48
CA ALA A 128 -13.61 -0.59 -6.23
C ALA A 128 -13.28 0.88 -5.99
N ARG A 129 -13.30 1.29 -4.71
CA ARG A 129 -12.94 2.63 -4.29
C ARG A 129 -12.17 2.59 -2.97
N THR A 130 -11.08 3.32 -2.93
CA THR A 130 -10.32 3.55 -1.69
C THR A 130 -10.16 5.04 -1.48
N THR A 131 -10.51 5.55 -0.32
CA THR A 131 -10.22 6.94 0.06
C THR A 131 -9.20 6.97 1.17
N VAL A 132 -8.31 7.95 1.13
CA VAL A 132 -7.29 8.18 2.16
C VAL A 132 -7.35 9.65 2.55
N GLN A 133 -7.61 9.93 3.81
CA GLN A 133 -7.68 11.29 4.35
C GLN A 133 -6.87 11.40 5.63
N GLY A 134 -6.28 12.57 5.87
CA GLY A 134 -5.52 12.81 7.07
C GLY A 134 -4.31 13.68 6.83
N TRP A 135 -3.26 13.46 7.58
CA TRP A 135 -2.05 14.28 7.49
C TRP A 135 -0.76 13.44 7.54
N VAL A 136 0.29 13.99 6.92
CA VAL A 136 1.67 13.51 7.01
C VAL A 136 2.56 14.68 7.39
N SER A 137 3.38 14.51 8.41
CA SER A 137 4.28 15.55 8.89
C SER A 137 5.73 15.08 8.87
N PRO A 138 6.53 15.49 7.86
CA PRO A 138 7.97 15.23 7.87
C PRO A 138 8.69 15.81 9.09
N PRO A 139 8.39 17.05 9.56
CA PRO A 139 9.01 17.60 10.76
C PRO A 139 8.71 16.82 12.05
N LYS A 140 7.48 16.32 12.20
CA LYS A 140 7.06 15.49 13.34
C LYS A 140 7.44 14.02 13.14
N ALA A 141 7.99 13.65 11.97
CA ALA A 141 8.31 12.29 11.56
C ALA A 141 7.15 11.32 11.77
N GLY A 142 5.92 11.71 11.41
CA GLY A 142 4.73 10.92 11.68
C GLY A 142 3.58 11.21 10.72
N LEU A 143 2.52 10.40 10.87
CA LEU A 143 1.29 10.52 10.09
C LEU A 143 0.06 10.13 10.91
N ALA A 144 -1.13 10.56 10.44
CA ALA A 144 -2.40 9.99 10.82
C ALA A 144 -3.33 10.00 9.59
N LEU A 145 -3.62 8.82 9.10
CA LEU A 145 -4.44 8.59 7.91
C LEU A 145 -5.65 7.75 8.25
N HIS A 146 -6.79 8.16 7.74
CA HIS A 146 -8.03 7.40 7.74
C HIS A 146 -8.25 6.85 6.32
N ILE A 147 -8.38 5.54 6.22
CA ILE A 147 -8.50 4.80 4.97
C ILE A 147 -9.86 4.12 4.97
N THR A 148 -10.70 4.47 4.02
CA THR A 148 -11.94 3.75 3.77
C THR A 148 -11.78 2.92 2.50
N ALA A 149 -11.84 1.62 2.66
CA ALA A 149 -11.75 0.65 1.59
C ALA A 149 -13.14 0.16 1.22
N ASP A 150 -13.47 0.17 -0.06
CA ASP A 150 -14.64 -0.47 -0.64
C ASP A 150 -14.18 -1.35 -1.80
N SER A 151 -14.20 -2.66 -1.57
CA SER A 151 -13.73 -3.66 -2.52
C SER A 151 -12.26 -3.47 -2.97
N THR A 152 -11.41 -2.95 -2.07
CA THR A 152 -10.01 -2.68 -2.34
C THR A 152 -9.23 -3.96 -2.60
N ASN A 153 -8.39 -3.96 -3.64
CA ASN A 153 -7.54 -5.08 -4.01
C ASN A 153 -6.49 -5.39 -2.93
N LEU A 154 -6.32 -6.67 -2.59
CA LEU A 154 -5.37 -7.14 -1.56
C LEU A 154 -3.98 -7.52 -2.10
N GLU A 155 -3.77 -7.50 -3.41
CA GLU A 155 -2.51 -7.96 -4.02
C GLU A 155 -1.27 -7.18 -3.53
N PHE A 156 -1.43 -5.94 -3.06
CA PHE A 156 -0.34 -5.16 -2.48
C PHE A 156 0.27 -5.81 -1.22
N LEU A 157 -0.44 -6.75 -0.58
CA LEU A 157 0.05 -7.51 0.56
C LEU A 157 0.99 -8.66 0.18
N ASN A 158 1.07 -9.04 -1.10
CA ASN A 158 1.91 -10.17 -1.54
C ASN A 158 3.39 -9.99 -1.14
N MET A 159 3.91 -8.77 -1.15
CA MET A 159 5.29 -8.52 -0.73
C MET A 159 5.54 -8.84 0.75
N TYR A 160 4.51 -8.78 1.59
CA TYR A 160 4.61 -9.06 3.02
C TYR A 160 4.28 -10.51 3.38
N THR A 161 3.58 -11.22 2.50
CA THR A 161 3.06 -12.57 2.74
C THR A 161 3.80 -13.65 1.94
N ALA A 162 4.81 -13.29 1.15
CA ALA A 162 5.53 -14.19 0.25
C ALA A 162 6.24 -15.37 0.95
N SER A 163 6.54 -15.26 2.25
CA SER A 163 7.10 -16.36 3.04
C SER A 163 6.09 -17.47 3.33
N VAL A 164 4.79 -17.18 3.28
CA VAL A 164 3.69 -18.11 3.61
C VAL A 164 2.87 -18.46 2.38
N PHE A 165 2.49 -17.46 1.60
CA PHE A 165 1.67 -17.60 0.41
C PHE A 165 2.48 -17.36 -0.85
N ARG A 166 2.34 -18.23 -1.86
CA ARG A 166 2.84 -17.95 -3.20
C ARG A 166 2.10 -16.76 -3.82
N HIS A 167 0.80 -16.69 -3.53
CA HIS A 167 -0.05 -15.64 -4.05
C HIS A 167 -1.24 -15.40 -3.13
N LEU A 168 -1.49 -14.13 -2.86
CA LEU A 168 -2.68 -13.62 -2.18
C LEU A 168 -3.40 -12.68 -3.14
N SER A 169 -4.67 -12.93 -3.38
CA SER A 169 -5.56 -12.03 -4.12
C SER A 169 -6.88 -11.87 -3.38
N GLY A 170 -7.74 -10.98 -3.87
CA GLY A 170 -9.04 -10.77 -3.26
C GLY A 170 -9.34 -9.31 -3.01
N ARG A 171 -10.38 -9.06 -2.23
CA ARG A 171 -10.90 -7.71 -1.98
C ARG A 171 -11.38 -7.55 -0.57
N VAL A 172 -11.15 -6.36 -0.05
CA VAL A 172 -11.52 -5.98 1.32
C VAL A 172 -12.32 -4.70 1.32
N THR A 173 -13.32 -4.66 2.20
CA THR A 173 -14.07 -3.47 2.58
C THR A 173 -13.82 -3.22 4.05
N GLY A 174 -13.53 -1.97 4.41
CA GLY A 174 -13.19 -1.66 5.80
C GLY A 174 -12.95 -0.19 6.06
N ASP A 175 -12.82 0.11 7.34
CA ASP A 175 -12.49 1.42 7.88
C ASP A 175 -11.25 1.27 8.75
N ILE A 176 -10.17 1.95 8.36
CA ILE A 176 -8.83 1.68 8.86
C ILE A 176 -8.15 3.00 9.21
N ARG A 177 -7.49 3.06 10.35
CA ARG A 177 -6.63 4.16 10.77
C ARG A 177 -5.19 3.70 10.81
N LEU A 178 -4.32 4.40 10.09
CA LEU A 178 -2.88 4.23 10.14
C LEU A 178 -2.29 5.48 10.77
N HIS A 179 -1.63 5.37 11.93
CA HIS A 179 -1.15 6.54 12.64
C HIS A 179 0.09 6.27 13.48
N GLY A 180 0.80 7.32 13.82
CA GLY A 180 1.97 7.29 14.70
C GLY A 180 3.25 7.80 14.03
N PRO A 181 4.38 7.73 14.75
CA PRO A 181 5.69 8.02 14.18
C PRO A 181 6.01 7.07 13.03
N PHE A 182 6.73 7.54 11.98
CA PHE A 182 7.11 6.69 10.84
C PHE A 182 7.86 5.41 11.23
N ALA A 183 8.60 5.46 12.34
CA ALA A 183 9.31 4.29 12.85
C ALA A 183 8.38 3.28 13.55
N ASN A 184 7.21 3.72 14.05
CA ASN A 184 6.32 2.94 14.91
C ASN A 184 4.86 3.23 14.55
N LEU A 185 4.44 2.77 13.37
CA LEU A 185 3.07 2.94 12.89
C LEU A 185 2.12 1.93 13.55
N ASN A 186 0.96 2.41 13.94
CA ASN A 186 -0.17 1.61 14.43
C ASN A 186 -1.23 1.51 13.35
N LEU A 187 -1.85 0.34 13.27
CA LEU A 187 -2.94 0.04 12.36
C LEU A 187 -4.15 -0.38 13.20
N GLU A 188 -5.27 0.34 13.06
CA GLU A 188 -6.49 0.09 13.82
C GLU A 188 -7.70 0.12 12.89
N GLY A 189 -8.70 -0.69 13.19
CA GLY A 189 -9.93 -0.67 12.43
C GLY A 189 -10.61 -2.03 12.31
N LYS A 190 -11.50 -2.11 11.31
CA LYS A 190 -12.22 -3.34 10.98
C LYS A 190 -12.28 -3.50 9.47
N ALA A 191 -12.22 -4.74 9.04
CA ALA A 191 -12.35 -5.09 7.65
C ALA A 191 -13.15 -6.40 7.48
N SER A 192 -13.72 -6.58 6.30
CA SER A 192 -14.36 -7.81 5.83
C SER A 192 -14.10 -7.96 4.34
N GLY A 193 -14.28 -9.15 3.79
CA GLY A 193 -14.08 -9.36 2.37
C GLY A 193 -13.84 -10.80 1.98
N ASN A 194 -13.27 -10.98 0.80
CA ASN A 194 -12.92 -12.28 0.28
C ASN A 194 -11.45 -12.27 -0.13
N ALA A 195 -10.76 -13.37 0.16
CA ALA A 195 -9.40 -13.58 -0.26
C ALA A 195 -9.23 -14.97 -0.88
N ARG A 196 -8.27 -15.10 -1.78
CA ARG A 196 -7.78 -16.37 -2.28
C ARG A 196 -6.30 -16.46 -1.97
N VAL A 197 -5.92 -17.51 -1.29
CA VAL A 197 -4.53 -17.78 -0.89
C VAL A 197 -4.03 -19.05 -1.58
N ASP A 198 -2.84 -18.99 -2.17
CA ASP A 198 -2.11 -20.14 -2.66
C ASP A 198 -0.98 -20.46 -1.67
N VAL A 199 -1.12 -21.58 -0.96
CA VAL A 199 -0.18 -22.01 0.08
C VAL A 199 0.88 -22.92 -0.51
N GLY A 200 2.09 -22.39 -0.66
CA GLY A 200 3.18 -23.05 -1.39
C GLY A 200 3.54 -24.44 -0.85
N VAL A 201 3.67 -24.55 0.46
CA VAL A 201 4.07 -25.81 1.13
C VAL A 201 3.00 -26.91 1.04
N LEU A 202 1.73 -26.54 0.88
CA LEU A 202 0.61 -27.44 0.72
C LEU A 202 0.28 -27.75 -0.74
N ASN A 203 0.84 -26.95 -1.65
CA ASN A 203 0.50 -26.95 -3.07
C ASN A 203 -1.03 -26.93 -3.30
N ALA A 204 -1.72 -26.14 -2.49
CA ALA A 204 -3.17 -26.03 -2.47
C ALA A 204 -3.59 -24.55 -2.35
N ALA A 205 -4.70 -24.22 -2.99
CA ALA A 205 -5.29 -22.90 -2.92
C ALA A 205 -6.65 -22.96 -2.21
N TYR A 206 -6.95 -21.89 -1.47
CA TYR A 206 -8.19 -21.79 -0.70
C TYR A 206 -8.84 -20.44 -0.93
N ASP A 207 -10.17 -20.45 -1.03
CA ASP A 207 -10.99 -19.26 -1.02
C ASP A 207 -11.44 -18.97 0.41
N LEU A 208 -11.17 -17.75 0.87
CA LEU A 208 -11.49 -17.28 2.23
C LEU A 208 -12.61 -16.26 2.17
N GLN A 209 -13.63 -16.45 2.99
CA GLN A 209 -14.63 -15.44 3.31
C GLN A 209 -14.31 -14.87 4.69
N LEU A 210 -13.96 -13.59 4.74
CA LEU A 210 -13.53 -12.89 5.94
C LEU A 210 -14.69 -12.01 6.43
N ASP A 211 -15.51 -12.54 7.33
CA ASP A 211 -16.68 -11.81 7.82
C ASP A 211 -16.30 -10.71 8.81
N SER A 212 -15.23 -10.91 9.57
CA SER A 212 -14.73 -9.92 10.54
C SER A 212 -13.23 -10.07 10.76
N VAL A 213 -12.49 -9.04 10.37
CA VAL A 213 -11.07 -8.85 10.68
C VAL A 213 -10.95 -7.62 11.54
N SER A 214 -10.39 -7.76 12.75
CA SER A 214 -10.12 -6.64 13.64
C SER A 214 -8.65 -6.27 13.57
N LEU A 215 -8.37 -5.00 13.29
CA LEU A 215 -7.03 -4.43 13.28
C LEU A 215 -6.83 -3.70 14.62
N LEU A 216 -5.84 -4.14 15.38
CA LEU A 216 -5.53 -3.61 16.71
C LEU A 216 -4.06 -3.15 16.74
N PRO A 217 -3.64 -2.27 17.66
CA PRO A 217 -2.27 -1.72 17.66
C PRO A 217 -1.15 -2.76 17.70
N GLY A 218 -1.40 -3.97 18.21
CA GLY A 218 -0.41 -5.04 18.29
C GLY A 218 -0.82 -6.35 17.64
N SER A 219 -1.98 -6.40 16.96
CA SER A 219 -2.47 -7.63 16.36
C SER A 219 -3.53 -7.41 15.28
N ILE A 220 -3.61 -8.35 14.37
CA ILE A 220 -4.72 -8.51 13.43
C ILE A 220 -5.43 -9.81 13.79
N GLU A 221 -6.70 -9.71 14.14
CA GLU A 221 -7.52 -10.85 14.57
C GLU A 221 -8.50 -11.26 13.48
N PHE A 222 -8.49 -12.53 13.15
CA PHE A 222 -9.40 -13.18 12.20
C PHE A 222 -10.39 -14.01 12.99
N ARG A 223 -11.66 -13.68 12.92
CA ARG A 223 -12.71 -14.38 13.65
C ARG A 223 -13.70 -14.99 12.66
N GLN A 224 -13.93 -16.29 12.79
CA GLN A 224 -14.93 -17.02 12.02
C GLN A 224 -14.80 -16.85 10.50
N ALA A 225 -13.56 -16.86 9.98
CA ALA A 225 -13.36 -16.91 8.55
C ALA A 225 -13.74 -18.29 8.02
N ARG A 226 -14.50 -18.31 6.91
CA ARG A 226 -14.82 -19.56 6.22
C ARG A 226 -13.76 -19.81 5.15
N MET A 227 -13.28 -21.04 5.08
CA MET A 227 -12.33 -21.50 4.08
C MET A 227 -12.99 -22.54 3.18
N THR A 228 -12.73 -22.48 1.87
CA THR A 228 -13.23 -23.43 0.88
C THR A 228 -12.06 -23.88 -0.01
N ASP A 229 -11.93 -25.19 -0.23
CA ASP A 229 -10.94 -25.76 -1.14
C ASP A 229 -11.44 -25.81 -2.59
N LYS A 230 -10.58 -26.29 -3.51
CA LYS A 230 -10.90 -26.40 -4.95
C LYS A 230 -12.05 -27.40 -5.24
N ASP A 231 -12.32 -28.32 -4.34
CA ASP A 231 -13.33 -29.38 -4.48
C ASP A 231 -14.66 -29.01 -3.79
N GLY A 232 -14.69 -27.82 -3.13
CA GLY A 232 -15.87 -27.27 -2.49
C GLY A 232 -16.05 -27.71 -1.03
N HIS A 233 -15.07 -28.42 -0.43
CA HIS A 233 -15.10 -28.69 0.98
C HIS A 233 -14.84 -27.43 1.78
N THR A 234 -15.49 -27.31 2.93
CA THR A 234 -15.45 -26.10 3.75
C THR A 234 -14.85 -26.37 5.12
N GLY A 235 -14.19 -25.36 5.65
CA GLY A 235 -13.69 -25.33 7.01
C GLY A 235 -13.82 -23.95 7.61
N GLN A 236 -13.48 -23.83 8.87
CA GLN A 236 -13.37 -22.55 9.57
C GLN A 236 -11.92 -22.27 9.94
N VAL A 237 -11.55 -21.01 9.87
CA VAL A 237 -10.26 -20.56 10.34
C VAL A 237 -10.43 -19.34 11.25
N GLU A 238 -9.78 -19.40 12.38
CA GLU A 238 -9.65 -18.29 13.31
C GLU A 238 -8.19 -18.13 13.72
N GLY A 239 -7.79 -16.91 14.06
CA GLY A 239 -6.42 -16.72 14.47
C GLY A 239 -6.03 -15.28 14.67
N THR A 240 -4.77 -15.12 15.00
CA THR A 240 -4.16 -13.82 15.28
C THR A 240 -2.80 -13.73 14.61
N LEU A 241 -2.57 -12.60 13.97
CA LEU A 241 -1.27 -12.14 13.51
C LEU A 241 -0.82 -11.03 14.47
N ALA A 242 0.00 -11.36 15.45
CA ALA A 242 0.59 -10.38 16.35
C ALA A 242 1.78 -9.67 15.69
N HIS A 243 1.96 -8.40 15.97
CA HIS A 243 3.03 -7.60 15.42
C HIS A 243 3.51 -6.52 16.42
N ASP A 244 4.70 -6.02 16.20
CA ASP A 244 5.25 -4.86 16.86
C ASP A 244 5.36 -3.73 15.82
N HIS A 245 4.38 -2.82 15.80
CA HIS A 245 4.28 -1.75 14.81
C HIS A 245 4.47 -2.24 13.35
N LEU A 246 3.72 -3.28 12.96
CA LEU A 246 3.75 -3.92 11.65
C LEU A 246 5.07 -4.65 11.32
N ARG A 247 5.87 -4.96 12.33
CA ARG A 247 7.12 -5.74 12.23
C ARG A 247 7.08 -6.93 13.19
N ASN A 248 8.07 -7.81 13.12
CA ASN A 248 8.22 -8.95 14.02
C ASN A 248 6.93 -9.77 14.09
N LEU A 249 6.44 -10.18 12.93
CA LEU A 249 5.17 -10.89 12.80
C LEU A 249 5.24 -12.24 13.50
N ARG A 250 4.20 -12.54 14.26
CA ARG A 250 3.98 -13.84 14.91
C ARG A 250 2.55 -14.24 14.67
N TYR A 251 2.34 -15.43 14.17
CA TYR A 251 1.01 -15.89 13.82
C TYR A 251 0.63 -17.14 14.60
N ARG A 252 -0.67 -17.25 14.88
CA ARG A 252 -1.33 -18.44 15.38
C ARG A 252 -2.69 -18.55 14.73
N PHE A 253 -2.91 -19.61 13.96
CA PHE A 253 -4.17 -19.91 13.31
C PHE A 253 -4.63 -21.30 13.68
N THR A 254 -5.92 -21.44 13.95
CA THR A 254 -6.60 -22.73 14.16
C THR A 254 -7.55 -22.97 13.01
N PHE A 255 -7.46 -24.14 12.43
CA PHE A 255 -8.27 -24.60 11.33
C PHE A 255 -9.14 -25.75 11.81
N ASP A 256 -10.45 -25.63 11.63
CA ASP A 256 -11.43 -26.71 11.84
C ASP A 256 -11.95 -27.14 10.48
N THR A 257 -11.60 -28.32 10.05
CA THR A 257 -11.78 -28.79 8.67
C THR A 257 -12.58 -30.10 8.63
N ASP A 258 -13.42 -30.24 7.60
CA ASP A 258 -14.09 -31.47 7.27
C ASP A 258 -13.78 -31.86 5.82
N ASN A 259 -13.08 -33.01 5.67
CA ASN A 259 -12.61 -33.52 4.38
C ASN A 259 -11.91 -32.49 3.50
N MET A 260 -11.19 -31.53 4.09
CA MET A 260 -10.51 -30.47 3.40
C MET A 260 -9.26 -30.97 2.70
N LEU A 261 -9.00 -30.48 1.49
CA LEU A 261 -7.74 -30.73 0.77
C LEU A 261 -6.59 -30.09 1.55
N LEU A 262 -5.68 -30.90 2.08
CA LEU A 262 -4.52 -30.44 2.86
C LEU A 262 -3.22 -30.44 2.04
N TYR A 263 -3.16 -31.22 0.96
CA TYR A 263 -2.00 -31.28 0.08
C TYR A 263 -2.43 -31.75 -1.30
N ASN A 264 -1.82 -31.18 -2.36
CA ASN A 264 -2.14 -31.57 -3.73
C ASN A 264 -0.93 -31.39 -4.65
N ALA A 265 -0.17 -32.43 -4.88
CA ALA A 265 0.95 -32.41 -5.81
C ALA A 265 0.74 -33.35 -7.01
N SER A 266 1.07 -32.86 -8.18
CA SER A 266 1.14 -33.66 -9.39
C SER A 266 2.38 -34.57 -9.36
N GLU A 267 2.32 -35.69 -10.05
CA GLU A 267 3.47 -36.55 -10.25
C GLU A 267 4.56 -35.78 -11.03
N SER A 268 5.76 -35.68 -10.43
CA SER A 268 6.94 -35.10 -11.05
C SER A 268 8.19 -35.89 -10.63
N GLU A 269 9.25 -35.88 -11.47
CA GLU A 269 10.49 -36.62 -11.20
C GLU A 269 11.14 -36.21 -9.86
N ASP A 270 10.90 -35.00 -9.37
CA ASP A 270 11.48 -34.45 -8.13
C ASP A 270 10.53 -34.55 -6.93
N ALA A 271 9.29 -35.04 -7.09
CA ALA A 271 8.33 -35.10 -6.03
C ALA A 271 8.49 -36.38 -5.20
N LEU A 272 8.86 -36.25 -3.92
CA LEU A 272 8.92 -37.35 -2.97
C LEU A 272 7.52 -37.92 -2.65
N ILE A 273 6.49 -37.08 -2.69
CA ILE A 273 5.09 -37.39 -2.43
C ILE A 273 4.23 -36.72 -3.47
N TYR A 274 3.36 -37.48 -4.13
CA TYR A 274 2.36 -36.96 -5.07
C TYR A 274 0.96 -37.50 -4.76
N GLY A 275 -0.06 -36.79 -5.24
CA GLY A 275 -1.47 -37.10 -4.99
C GLY A 275 -2.14 -36.03 -4.16
N SER A 276 -3.38 -36.31 -3.77
CA SER A 276 -4.20 -35.42 -2.95
C SER A 276 -4.42 -36.02 -1.57
N ILE A 277 -4.20 -35.20 -0.54
CA ILE A 277 -4.44 -35.59 0.86
C ILE A 277 -5.57 -34.72 1.39
N TYR A 278 -6.60 -35.38 1.93
CA TYR A 278 -7.72 -34.72 2.59
C TYR A 278 -7.71 -35.04 4.08
N GLY A 279 -8.18 -34.10 4.90
CA GLY A 279 -8.20 -34.29 6.35
C GLY A 279 -9.43 -33.67 7.00
N THR A 280 -9.82 -34.29 8.10
CA THR A 280 -10.87 -33.82 9.01
C THR A 280 -10.29 -33.68 10.40
N GLY A 281 -10.53 -32.54 11.04
CA GLY A 281 -10.08 -32.30 12.41
C GLY A 281 -9.66 -30.86 12.68
N ILE A 282 -9.11 -30.64 13.85
CA ILE A 282 -8.62 -29.34 14.31
C ILE A 282 -7.10 -29.32 14.26
N THR A 283 -6.56 -28.34 13.55
CA THR A 283 -5.12 -28.15 13.38
C THR A 283 -4.74 -26.73 13.76
N THR A 284 -3.64 -26.57 14.49
CA THR A 284 -3.09 -25.24 14.80
C THR A 284 -1.76 -25.04 14.09
N LEU A 285 -1.63 -23.91 13.39
CA LEU A 285 -0.41 -23.44 12.75
C LEU A 285 0.09 -22.22 13.51
N GLN A 286 1.35 -22.22 13.93
CA GLN A 286 1.98 -21.08 14.59
C GLN A 286 3.41 -20.91 14.16
N GLY A 287 3.89 -19.65 14.18
CA GLY A 287 5.26 -19.34 13.81
C GLY A 287 5.51 -17.82 13.84
N ASP A 288 6.64 -17.45 13.30
CA ASP A 288 7.08 -16.06 13.16
C ASP A 288 7.71 -15.82 11.77
N ASP A 289 8.23 -14.60 11.53
CA ASP A 289 8.85 -14.22 10.26
C ASP A 289 10.01 -15.12 9.83
N SER A 290 10.63 -15.84 10.77
CA SER A 290 11.81 -16.66 10.55
C SER A 290 11.51 -18.16 10.56
N SER A 291 10.33 -18.58 11.03
CA SER A 291 9.99 -20.00 11.23
C SER A 291 8.54 -20.28 10.92
N LEU A 292 8.31 -21.35 10.17
CA LEU A 292 7.00 -21.99 9.97
C LEU A 292 7.00 -23.29 10.78
N ASN A 293 6.20 -23.40 11.82
CA ASN A 293 6.03 -24.60 12.64
C ASN A 293 4.57 -25.08 12.62
#